data_b48aca0cd9527949bbfb169eb948fc3b
#
_entry.id   b48aca0cd9527949bbfb169eb948fc3b
#
_cell.length_a   1.000
_cell.length_b   1.000
_cell.length_c   1.000
_cell.angle_alpha   90.00
_cell.angle_beta   90.00
_cell.angle_gamma   90.00
#
_symmetry.space_group_name_H-M   'P 1'
#
loop_
_entity.id
_entity.type
_entity.pdbx_description
1 polymer ?
#
loop_
_entity_poly.entity_id
_entity_poly.type
_entity_poly.pdbx_seq_one_letter_code
_entity_poly.pdbx_strand_id
1 'polypeptide(L)'
;MRINRFVVFTASVLVVLALCVTVAVADQHSGTWKMNPAKSKYSPGPAAKNITLKVESDEKGVKIDSEGTDGDGNPTHVQYDAKLDGKDYPVTGIPYGDMVVVKRIDANTIQSTIKKGDQVVMTVTSKVSADGKTRTSTFNGKDAQGHAVHNVVVYDKQ
;
A
#
# COMPACT_ATOMS: atom_id res chain seq x y z
N MET A 1 37.32 40.98 65.14
CA MET A 1 37.72 40.18 63.97
C MET A 1 36.51 39.41 63.45
N ARG A 2 35.85 39.90 62.39
CA ARG A 2 34.63 39.33 61.85
C ARG A 2 34.98 38.40 60.66
N ILE A 3 34.63 37.13 60.78
CA ILE A 3 34.83 36.16 59.72
C ILE A 3 33.53 36.07 58.90
N ASN A 4 33.55 36.56 57.66
CA ASN A 4 32.46 36.40 56.70
C ASN A 4 32.46 34.99 56.14
N ARG A 5 31.37 34.24 56.37
CA ARG A 5 31.14 32.95 55.75
C ARG A 5 30.39 33.21 54.44
N PHE A 6 31.05 33.05 53.32
CA PHE A 6 30.40 33.00 52.01
C PHE A 6 29.77 31.60 51.85
N VAL A 7 28.43 31.58 51.74
CA VAL A 7 27.64 30.40 51.39
C VAL A 7 27.55 30.39 49.88
N VAL A 8 28.21 29.43 49.22
CA VAL A 8 28.10 29.23 47.78
C VAL A 8 26.93 28.28 47.56
N PHE A 9 25.83 28.82 46.97
CA PHE A 9 24.72 28.01 46.45
C PHE A 9 25.08 27.51 45.08
N THR A 10 25.39 26.23 44.96
CA THR A 10 25.49 25.55 43.66
C THR A 10 24.09 25.12 43.22
N ALA A 11 23.54 25.85 42.27
CA ALA A 11 22.28 25.47 41.61
C ALA A 11 22.58 24.37 40.59
N SER A 12 22.23 23.12 40.92
CA SER A 12 22.28 21.99 39.96
C SER A 12 21.07 22.11 39.01
N VAL A 13 21.31 22.54 37.79
CA VAL A 13 20.33 22.51 36.71
C VAL A 13 20.26 21.08 36.18
N LEU A 14 19.21 20.35 36.52
CA LEU A 14 18.87 19.05 35.95
C LEU A 14 18.24 19.30 34.57
N VAL A 15 19.00 19.13 33.50
CA VAL A 15 18.48 19.11 32.13
C VAL A 15 17.88 17.74 31.89
N VAL A 16 16.55 17.64 31.99
CA VAL A 16 15.79 16.47 31.56
C VAL A 16 15.73 16.47 30.03
N LEU A 17 16.58 15.70 29.38
CA LEU A 17 16.51 15.43 27.96
C LEU A 17 15.32 14.50 27.69
N ALA A 18 14.17 15.05 27.31
CA ALA A 18 13.03 14.25 26.85
C ALA A 18 13.39 13.64 25.51
N LEU A 19 13.77 12.34 25.50
CA LEU A 19 13.87 11.56 24.27
C LEU A 19 12.44 11.42 23.71
N CYS A 20 12.10 12.22 22.70
CA CYS A 20 10.92 11.94 21.87
C CYS A 20 11.21 10.69 21.02
N VAL A 21 10.82 9.53 21.53
CA VAL A 21 10.79 8.30 20.73
C VAL A 21 9.64 8.47 19.74
N THR A 22 9.95 8.85 18.50
CA THR A 22 8.98 8.78 17.40
C THR A 22 8.75 7.31 17.09
N VAL A 23 7.64 6.77 17.59
CA VAL A 23 7.16 5.45 17.15
C VAL A 23 6.73 5.62 15.70
N ALA A 24 7.52 5.12 14.76
CA ALA A 24 7.12 5.01 13.38
C ALA A 24 5.90 4.08 13.33
N VAL A 25 4.72 4.65 13.12
CA VAL A 25 3.50 3.85 12.88
C VAL A 25 3.69 3.20 11.51
N ALA A 26 3.76 1.86 11.49
CA ALA A 26 3.86 1.12 10.24
C ALA A 26 2.66 1.48 9.35
N ASP A 27 2.92 1.73 8.06
CA ASP A 27 1.87 2.03 7.09
C ASP A 27 0.86 0.86 7.06
N GLN A 28 -0.42 1.17 7.21
CA GLN A 28 -1.48 0.15 7.30
C GLN A 28 -1.57 -0.73 6.04
N HIS A 29 -1.12 -0.21 4.89
CA HIS A 29 -1.06 -0.96 3.64
C HIS A 29 0.00 -2.07 3.66
N SER A 30 1.07 -1.92 4.46
CA SER A 30 2.16 -2.90 4.54
C SER A 30 1.71 -4.21 5.17
N GLY A 31 2.26 -5.31 4.65
CA GLY A 31 2.03 -6.66 5.15
C GLY A 31 1.68 -7.65 4.04
N THR A 32 1.35 -8.86 4.46
CA THR A 32 0.88 -9.93 3.59
C THR A 32 -0.64 -10.01 3.66
N TRP A 33 -1.27 -10.06 2.50
CA TRP A 33 -2.72 -10.03 2.32
C TRP A 33 -3.15 -11.24 1.49
N LYS A 34 -4.10 -12.00 1.99
CA LYS A 34 -4.64 -13.16 1.28
C LYS A 34 -6.05 -12.89 0.80
N MET A 35 -6.31 -13.13 -0.49
CA MET A 35 -7.64 -12.97 -1.06
C MET A 35 -8.69 -13.81 -0.33
N ASN A 36 -9.83 -13.20 -0.04
CA ASN A 36 -11.01 -13.84 0.47
C ASN A 36 -12.01 -14.03 -0.68
N PRO A 37 -12.12 -15.25 -1.26
CA PRO A 37 -12.98 -15.46 -2.43
C PRO A 37 -14.46 -15.21 -2.13
N ALA A 38 -14.92 -15.54 -0.91
CA ALA A 38 -16.31 -15.39 -0.52
C ALA A 38 -16.79 -13.94 -0.44
N LYS A 39 -15.84 -13.00 -0.22
CA LYS A 39 -16.11 -11.56 -0.14
C LYS A 39 -15.78 -10.81 -1.44
N SER A 40 -15.12 -11.48 -2.39
CA SER A 40 -14.67 -10.87 -3.66
C SER A 40 -15.73 -11.04 -4.75
N LYS A 41 -15.79 -10.05 -5.67
CA LYS A 41 -16.70 -10.03 -6.81
C LYS A 41 -15.94 -9.66 -8.07
N TYR A 42 -16.25 -10.35 -9.17
CA TYR A 42 -15.63 -10.15 -10.47
C TYR A 42 -16.70 -9.92 -11.54
N SER A 43 -16.46 -8.92 -12.40
CA SER A 43 -17.36 -8.59 -13.50
C SER A 43 -16.53 -8.03 -14.67
N PRO A 44 -16.50 -8.71 -15.83
CA PRO A 44 -16.95 -10.09 -16.04
C PRO A 44 -16.06 -11.10 -15.30
N GLY A 45 -16.60 -12.30 -15.05
CA GLY A 45 -15.81 -13.43 -14.55
C GLY A 45 -14.91 -14.04 -15.64
N PRO A 46 -14.14 -15.09 -15.32
CA PRO A 46 -14.15 -15.83 -14.08
C PRO A 46 -13.36 -15.17 -12.93
N ALA A 47 -13.71 -15.48 -11.70
CA ALA A 47 -12.99 -15.01 -10.52
C ALA A 47 -11.63 -15.68 -10.38
N ALA A 48 -10.62 -14.94 -9.91
CA ALA A 48 -9.34 -15.54 -9.53
C ALA A 48 -9.54 -16.61 -8.45
N LYS A 49 -8.76 -17.69 -8.51
CA LYS A 49 -8.85 -18.81 -7.55
C LYS A 49 -8.19 -18.48 -6.22
N ASN A 50 -7.06 -17.81 -6.27
CA ASN A 50 -6.34 -17.31 -5.10
C ASN A 50 -5.44 -16.13 -5.50
N ILE A 51 -5.15 -15.26 -4.55
CA ILE A 51 -4.14 -14.21 -4.68
C ILE A 51 -3.50 -14.02 -3.30
N THR A 52 -2.18 -14.01 -3.25
CA THR A 52 -1.39 -13.54 -2.12
C THR A 52 -0.67 -12.27 -2.54
N LEU A 53 -0.87 -11.21 -1.77
CA LEU A 53 -0.32 -9.89 -2.06
C LEU A 53 0.60 -9.49 -0.93
N LYS A 54 1.89 -9.26 -1.23
CA LYS A 54 2.85 -8.64 -0.33
C LYS A 54 2.96 -7.16 -0.66
N VAL A 55 2.82 -6.33 0.34
CA VAL A 55 2.88 -4.87 0.23
C VAL A 55 3.91 -4.32 1.19
N GLU A 56 4.88 -3.58 0.67
CA GLU A 56 5.74 -2.70 1.43
C GLU A 56 5.35 -1.26 1.07
N SER A 57 4.92 -0.49 2.06
CA SER A 57 4.42 0.87 1.85
C SER A 57 4.94 1.79 2.94
N ASP A 58 5.34 2.98 2.56
CA ASP A 58 5.73 4.07 3.45
C ASP A 58 5.21 5.42 2.89
N GLU A 59 5.69 6.53 3.44
CA GLU A 59 5.32 7.87 2.97
C GLU A 59 5.87 8.20 1.58
N LYS A 60 6.86 7.46 1.07
CA LYS A 60 7.59 7.74 -0.17
C LYS A 60 7.13 6.87 -1.32
N GLY A 61 6.73 5.62 -1.05
CA GLY A 61 6.44 4.66 -2.10
C GLY A 61 5.64 3.45 -1.67
N VAL A 62 5.32 2.64 -2.68
CA VAL A 62 4.62 1.36 -2.53
C VAL A 62 5.27 0.34 -3.44
N LYS A 63 5.70 -0.77 -2.84
CA LYS A 63 6.16 -1.95 -3.55
C LYS A 63 5.10 -3.05 -3.43
N ILE A 64 4.76 -3.64 -4.55
CA ILE A 64 3.78 -4.71 -4.66
C ILE A 64 4.44 -5.94 -5.26
N ASP A 65 4.17 -7.08 -4.62
CA ASP A 65 4.43 -8.41 -5.12
C ASP A 65 3.17 -9.25 -4.94
N SER A 66 2.50 -9.57 -6.03
CA SER A 66 1.22 -10.28 -6.07
C SER A 66 1.35 -11.57 -6.84
N GLU A 67 1.18 -12.69 -6.14
CA GLU A 67 1.18 -14.04 -6.72
C GLU A 67 -0.20 -14.67 -6.61
N GLY A 68 -0.59 -15.46 -7.60
CA GLY A 68 -1.88 -16.11 -7.55
C GLY A 68 -2.16 -17.05 -8.71
N THR A 69 -3.44 -17.38 -8.83
CA THR A 69 -3.98 -18.17 -9.93
C THR A 69 -5.23 -17.46 -10.43
N ASP A 70 -5.27 -17.19 -11.73
CA ASP A 70 -6.45 -16.57 -12.36
C ASP A 70 -7.67 -17.52 -12.39
N GLY A 71 -8.78 -17.05 -12.96
CA GLY A 71 -10.01 -17.85 -13.05
C GLY A 71 -9.87 -19.07 -13.97
N ASP A 72 -9.00 -19.00 -14.98
CA ASP A 72 -8.74 -20.09 -15.93
C ASP A 72 -7.76 -21.12 -15.37
N GLY A 73 -7.06 -20.82 -14.28
CA GLY A 73 -6.10 -21.69 -13.62
C GLY A 73 -4.65 -21.42 -13.97
N ASN A 74 -4.35 -20.33 -14.67
CA ASN A 74 -2.99 -19.95 -14.98
C ASN A 74 -2.35 -19.22 -13.80
N PRO A 75 -1.03 -19.41 -13.56
CA PRO A 75 -0.32 -18.67 -12.55
C PRO A 75 -0.20 -17.19 -12.95
N THR A 76 -0.33 -16.30 -11.97
CA THR A 76 -0.16 -14.87 -12.14
C THR A 76 0.90 -14.34 -11.18
N HIS A 77 1.72 -13.40 -11.65
CA HIS A 77 2.72 -12.73 -10.83
C HIS A 77 2.86 -11.28 -11.28
N VAL A 78 2.36 -10.34 -10.47
CA VAL A 78 2.39 -8.91 -10.76
C VAL A 78 3.31 -8.22 -9.77
N GLN A 79 4.25 -7.42 -10.28
CA GLN A 79 5.21 -6.69 -9.47
C GLN A 79 5.37 -5.25 -9.93
N TYR A 80 5.52 -4.34 -8.97
CA TYR A 80 6.03 -2.98 -9.19
C TYR A 80 6.61 -2.39 -7.92
N ASP A 81 7.48 -1.40 -8.11
CA ASP A 81 8.04 -0.53 -7.06
C ASP A 81 7.89 0.91 -7.54
N ALA A 82 7.01 1.67 -6.92
CA ALA A 82 6.61 2.98 -7.38
C ALA A 82 6.60 4.01 -6.24
N LYS A 83 7.15 5.20 -6.50
CA LYS A 83 7.02 6.32 -5.56
C LYS A 83 5.62 6.93 -5.62
N LEU A 84 5.24 7.62 -4.55
CA LEU A 84 3.95 8.33 -4.45
C LEU A 84 4.02 9.76 -5.06
N ASP A 85 4.85 9.94 -6.09
CA ASP A 85 5.15 11.24 -6.72
C ASP A 85 4.33 11.52 -8.00
N GLY A 86 3.44 10.58 -8.37
CA GLY A 86 2.56 10.72 -9.52
C GLY A 86 3.23 10.50 -10.87
N LYS A 87 4.46 9.98 -10.92
CA LYS A 87 5.17 9.62 -12.14
C LYS A 87 4.89 8.18 -12.55
N ASP A 88 5.25 7.86 -13.80
CA ASP A 88 5.16 6.51 -14.34
C ASP A 88 6.32 5.63 -13.83
N TYR A 89 5.99 4.43 -13.37
CA TYR A 89 6.92 3.39 -12.95
C TYR A 89 6.62 2.09 -13.69
N PRO A 90 7.62 1.25 -13.99
CA PRO A 90 7.37 0.00 -14.68
C PRO A 90 6.56 -0.97 -13.81
N VAL A 91 5.61 -1.65 -14.42
CA VAL A 91 4.88 -2.79 -13.84
C VAL A 91 5.09 -4.02 -14.71
N THR A 92 5.25 -5.18 -14.08
CA THR A 92 5.40 -6.48 -14.75
C THR A 92 4.25 -7.41 -14.42
N GLY A 93 4.01 -8.40 -15.28
CA GLY A 93 2.98 -9.42 -15.05
C GLY A 93 1.56 -9.00 -15.41
N ILE A 94 1.36 -7.82 -15.98
CA ILE A 94 0.08 -7.37 -16.51
C ILE A 94 0.15 -7.36 -18.04
N PRO A 95 -0.54 -8.27 -18.75
CA PRO A 95 -0.41 -8.38 -20.22
C PRO A 95 -0.82 -7.11 -20.98
N TYR A 96 -1.71 -6.33 -20.44
CA TYR A 96 -2.29 -5.14 -21.05
C TYR A 96 -1.80 -3.82 -20.45
N GLY A 97 -0.75 -3.85 -19.60
CA GLY A 97 -0.18 -2.66 -18.98
C GLY A 97 1.32 -2.81 -18.76
N ASP A 98 2.06 -1.72 -18.87
CA ASP A 98 3.52 -1.70 -18.71
C ASP A 98 4.00 -0.62 -17.72
N MET A 99 3.14 0.34 -17.39
CA MET A 99 3.43 1.41 -16.44
C MET A 99 2.36 1.54 -15.37
N VAL A 100 2.76 1.98 -14.19
CA VAL A 100 1.87 2.31 -13.08
C VAL A 100 2.20 3.69 -12.51
N VAL A 101 1.15 4.46 -12.24
CA VAL A 101 1.22 5.68 -11.43
C VAL A 101 0.53 5.40 -10.12
N VAL A 102 1.20 5.68 -9.00
CA VAL A 102 0.63 5.46 -7.67
C VAL A 102 0.45 6.78 -6.94
N LYS A 103 -0.70 6.95 -6.31
CA LYS A 103 -1.03 8.12 -5.49
C LYS A 103 -1.66 7.68 -4.17
N ARG A 104 -1.27 8.32 -3.09
CA ARG A 104 -1.96 8.21 -1.81
C ARG A 104 -3.11 9.21 -1.80
N ILE A 105 -4.33 8.73 -1.63
CA ILE A 105 -5.54 9.56 -1.57
C ILE A 105 -5.78 10.02 -0.13
N ASP A 106 -5.66 9.12 0.82
CA ASP A 106 -5.71 9.37 2.26
C ASP A 106 -4.88 8.33 3.03
N ALA A 107 -4.89 8.37 4.36
CA ALA A 107 -4.10 7.46 5.20
C ALA A 107 -4.40 5.98 4.96
N ASN A 108 -5.61 5.65 4.50
CA ASN A 108 -6.08 4.28 4.32
C ASN A 108 -6.32 3.92 2.85
N THR A 109 -6.14 4.87 1.92
CA THR A 109 -6.51 4.70 0.51
C THR A 109 -5.37 5.04 -0.42
N ILE A 110 -4.98 4.08 -1.25
CA ILE A 110 -4.00 4.23 -2.34
C ILE A 110 -4.71 3.95 -3.67
N GLN A 111 -4.42 4.76 -4.68
CA GLN A 111 -4.87 4.55 -6.05
C GLN A 111 -3.67 4.26 -6.95
N SER A 112 -3.77 3.17 -7.70
CA SER A 112 -2.81 2.77 -8.74
C SER A 112 -3.49 2.89 -10.10
N THR A 113 -2.88 3.60 -11.03
CA THR A 113 -3.36 3.76 -12.41
C THR A 113 -2.42 3.01 -13.33
N ILE A 114 -2.91 1.95 -13.96
CA ILE A 114 -2.14 1.13 -14.92
C ILE A 114 -2.31 1.73 -16.31
N LYS A 115 -1.19 1.86 -17.02
CA LYS A 115 -1.13 2.45 -18.37
C LYS A 115 -0.49 1.48 -19.35
N LYS A 116 -0.84 1.63 -20.62
CA LYS A 116 -0.16 1.06 -21.78
C LYS A 116 0.29 2.23 -22.66
N GLY A 117 1.59 2.52 -22.63
CA GLY A 117 2.07 3.81 -23.13
C GLY A 117 1.39 4.95 -22.38
N ASP A 118 0.83 5.92 -23.11
CA ASP A 118 0.10 7.05 -22.51
C ASP A 118 -1.37 6.76 -22.16
N GLN A 119 -1.88 5.58 -22.53
CA GLN A 119 -3.30 5.24 -22.35
C GLN A 119 -3.54 4.57 -20.99
N VAL A 120 -4.47 5.11 -20.21
CA VAL A 120 -4.99 4.46 -18.99
C VAL A 120 -5.83 3.26 -19.37
N VAL A 121 -5.46 2.08 -18.86
CA VAL A 121 -6.17 0.82 -19.10
C VAL A 121 -6.91 0.31 -17.87
N MET A 122 -6.39 0.60 -16.67
CA MET A 122 -7.01 0.16 -15.41
C MET A 122 -6.71 1.15 -14.29
N THR A 123 -7.69 1.40 -13.44
CA THR A 123 -7.51 2.09 -12.15
C THR A 123 -7.85 1.14 -11.02
N VAL A 124 -6.97 1.05 -10.03
CA VAL A 124 -7.14 0.21 -8.84
C VAL A 124 -7.16 1.11 -7.62
N THR A 125 -8.30 1.16 -6.93
CA THR A 125 -8.40 1.87 -5.65
C THR A 125 -8.38 0.85 -4.52
N SER A 126 -7.37 0.92 -3.67
CA SER A 126 -7.15 0.00 -2.55
C SER A 126 -7.34 0.71 -1.23
N LYS A 127 -8.29 0.24 -0.43
CA LYS A 127 -8.62 0.78 0.88
C LYS A 127 -8.38 -0.26 1.96
N VAL A 128 -7.67 0.13 3.02
CA VAL A 128 -7.50 -0.67 4.24
C VAL A 128 -8.55 -0.24 5.25
N SER A 129 -9.16 -1.21 5.94
CA SER A 129 -10.14 -0.95 7.02
C SER A 129 -9.46 -0.24 8.21
N ALA A 130 -10.24 0.47 9.02
CA ALA A 130 -9.72 1.22 10.15
C ALA A 130 -8.99 0.35 11.19
N ASP A 131 -9.37 -0.92 11.31
CA ASP A 131 -8.72 -1.90 12.19
C ASP A 131 -7.47 -2.56 11.56
N GLY A 132 -7.13 -2.17 10.31
CA GLY A 132 -5.97 -2.67 9.58
C GLY A 132 -6.05 -4.13 9.14
N LYS A 133 -7.19 -4.81 9.25
CA LYS A 133 -7.31 -6.26 9.03
C LYS A 133 -7.83 -6.65 7.66
N THR A 134 -8.51 -5.74 6.97
CA THR A 134 -9.12 -6.00 5.66
C THR A 134 -8.64 -4.97 4.65
N ARG A 135 -8.27 -5.42 3.47
CA ARG A 135 -7.96 -4.57 2.31
C ARG A 135 -8.97 -4.86 1.21
N THR A 136 -9.62 -3.82 0.70
CA THR A 136 -10.52 -3.90 -0.45
C THR A 136 -9.88 -3.18 -1.62
N SER A 137 -9.68 -3.89 -2.74
CA SER A 137 -9.18 -3.31 -3.98
C SER A 137 -10.26 -3.36 -5.04
N THR A 138 -10.62 -2.18 -5.55
CA THR A 138 -11.61 -2.02 -6.63
C THR A 138 -10.88 -1.73 -7.92
N PHE A 139 -11.06 -2.59 -8.91
CA PHE A 139 -10.47 -2.51 -10.24
C PHE A 139 -11.53 -1.99 -11.22
N ASN A 140 -11.22 -0.90 -11.92
CA ASN A 140 -12.07 -0.32 -12.96
C ASN A 140 -11.22 -0.07 -14.19
N GLY A 141 -11.62 -0.64 -15.33
CA GLY A 141 -10.88 -0.45 -16.57
C GLY A 141 -11.32 -1.39 -17.67
N LYS A 142 -10.34 -1.88 -18.43
CA LYS A 142 -10.55 -2.83 -19.52
C LYS A 142 -9.58 -3.98 -19.42
N ASP A 143 -10.00 -5.17 -19.85
CA ASP A 143 -9.15 -6.33 -20.03
C ASP A 143 -8.30 -6.24 -21.31
N ALA A 144 -7.51 -7.28 -21.59
CA ALA A 144 -6.69 -7.36 -22.81
C ALA A 144 -7.51 -7.37 -24.10
N GLN A 145 -8.77 -7.72 -24.04
CA GLN A 145 -9.72 -7.77 -25.16
C GLN A 145 -10.52 -6.48 -25.31
N GLY A 146 -10.33 -5.52 -24.38
CA GLY A 146 -11.04 -4.24 -24.36
C GLY A 146 -12.41 -4.26 -23.69
N HIS A 147 -12.82 -5.37 -23.06
CA HIS A 147 -14.08 -5.44 -22.31
C HIS A 147 -13.95 -4.67 -21.00
N ALA A 148 -15.06 -4.03 -20.60
CA ALA A 148 -15.10 -3.33 -19.32
C ALA A 148 -14.96 -4.31 -18.15
N VAL A 149 -14.08 -3.97 -17.20
CA VAL A 149 -13.82 -4.73 -15.97
C VAL A 149 -14.22 -3.91 -14.76
N HIS A 150 -14.98 -4.53 -13.87
CA HIS A 150 -15.27 -4.01 -12.54
C HIS A 150 -15.14 -5.12 -11.50
N ASN A 151 -13.97 -5.23 -10.87
CA ASN A 151 -13.72 -6.24 -9.86
C ASN A 151 -13.58 -5.58 -8.48
N VAL A 152 -14.14 -6.22 -7.47
CA VAL A 152 -13.93 -5.87 -6.05
C VAL A 152 -13.27 -7.08 -5.38
N VAL A 153 -12.00 -6.95 -5.04
CA VAL A 153 -11.23 -8.02 -4.42
C VAL A 153 -10.98 -7.66 -2.97
N VAL A 154 -11.41 -8.54 -2.07
CA VAL A 154 -11.24 -8.38 -0.63
C VAL A 154 -10.13 -9.30 -0.16
N TYR A 155 -9.25 -8.76 0.66
CA TYR A 155 -8.13 -9.47 1.25
C TYR A 155 -8.21 -9.37 2.76
N ASP A 156 -7.87 -10.47 3.45
CA ASP A 156 -7.68 -10.51 4.88
C ASP A 156 -6.17 -10.47 5.18
N LYS A 157 -5.74 -9.69 6.19
CA LYS A 157 -4.34 -9.57 6.60
C LYS A 157 -3.87 -10.84 7.28
N GLN A 158 -2.63 -11.26 6.98
CA GLN A 158 -2.01 -12.46 7.57
C GLN A 158 -1.14 -12.11 8.76
#